data_36076296c393b2d5521dbfdcd1f6001d
#
_entry.id   36076296c393b2d5521dbfdcd1f6001d
#
_cell.length_a   1.000
_cell.length_b   1.000
_cell.length_c   1.000
_cell.angle_alpha   90.00
_cell.angle_beta   90.00
_cell.angle_gamma   90.00
#
_symmetry.space_group_name_H-M   'P 1'
#
loop_
_entity.id
_entity.type
_entity.pdbx_description
1 polymer ?
#
loop_
_entity_poly.entity_id
_entity_poly.type
_entity_poly.pdbx_seq_one_letter_code
_entity_poly.pdbx_strand_id
1 'polypeptide(L)'
;MPRRRTKRGPDRTQLGGEYDVLICGASFAGLAVARELRGARALIVDRYEVGERQTSACAAPTEWIRALGLGGSVKQTFDRLVVHTPHGTSTWPLPFTFSTFDYPRLCELLDDQNDAEFETAKVNGRSGQTVHSDRGDLTAPLIVDALGWRRVLAGTGYQPPDAPLSRGLEVHPNGSGGDLELWIDRSYVPAGYGWSFPADDELRIGVGSFDPRFHVKEPTVRLADDLGEDAVRYQGNWIPHRIRPAAEDGIFFAGDSAGHCLPLTAEGIRTAWYFGIECGRELQRVLDGQTTRADALARYGAFSDRHRWKFEWMLRAQRAVPRVPPRLLRRVVAAMGRPALSRWAFGHYLRIAPPPSGGRLRSRVVPDRRAARGTPDSAAGTRTRASTRAPARAR
;
A
#
# COMPACT_ATOMS: atom_id res chain seq x y z
N MET A 1 -13.88 15.30 1.21
CA MET A 1 -12.41 15.31 1.09
C MET A 1 -11.81 15.61 2.44
N PRO A 2 -10.99 14.75 3.03
CA PRO A 2 -10.20 15.16 4.18
C PRO A 2 -9.27 16.29 3.73
N ARG A 3 -9.34 17.42 4.41
CA ARG A 3 -8.46 18.56 4.12
C ARG A 3 -7.02 18.10 4.33
N ARG A 4 -6.18 18.30 3.31
CA ARG A 4 -4.72 18.17 3.38
C ARG A 4 -4.19 18.92 4.60
N ARG A 5 -4.12 18.26 5.75
CA ARG A 5 -3.39 18.78 6.90
C ARG A 5 -1.91 18.55 6.63
N THR A 6 -1.32 19.48 5.89
CA THR A 6 0.13 19.62 5.93
C THR A 6 0.47 20.17 7.30
N LYS A 7 0.95 19.35 8.22
CA LYS A 7 1.69 19.79 9.41
C LYS A 7 3.04 20.41 9.02
N ARG A 8 3.05 21.23 8.01
CA ARG A 8 4.20 22.03 7.57
C ARG A 8 4.05 23.43 8.11
N GLY A 9 3.91 23.56 9.44
CA GLY A 9 3.97 24.84 10.13
C GLY A 9 5.36 25.11 10.72
N PRO A 10 5.63 26.34 11.18
CA PRO A 10 6.88 26.71 11.84
C PRO A 10 7.14 25.97 13.16
N ASP A 11 6.13 25.38 13.78
CA ASP A 11 6.23 24.68 15.06
C ASP A 11 6.64 23.18 14.92
N ARG A 12 7.66 22.92 14.10
CA ARG A 12 8.21 21.56 14.00
C ARG A 12 9.13 21.31 15.15
N THR A 13 8.59 20.71 16.21
CA THR A 13 9.43 20.15 17.26
C THR A 13 10.39 19.12 16.67
N GLN A 14 11.64 19.24 17.05
CA GLN A 14 12.66 18.24 16.70
C GLN A 14 12.21 16.90 17.26
N LEU A 15 12.27 15.84 16.45
CA LEU A 15 12.05 14.50 16.93
C LEU A 15 13.26 14.07 17.74
N GLY A 16 13.02 13.46 18.89
CA GLY A 16 14.06 12.95 19.76
C GLY A 16 13.54 11.77 20.56
N GLY A 17 14.46 10.98 21.07
CA GLY A 17 14.17 9.81 21.89
C GLY A 17 15.05 8.64 21.53
N GLU A 18 15.13 7.70 22.45
CA GLU A 18 15.78 6.42 22.22
C GLU A 18 14.71 5.40 21.80
N TYR A 19 14.89 4.80 20.66
CA TYR A 19 14.00 3.80 20.11
C TYR A 19 14.78 2.51 19.83
N ASP A 20 14.13 1.37 20.06
CA ASP A 20 14.68 0.07 19.69
C ASP A 20 14.55 -0.18 18.18
N VAL A 21 13.43 0.33 17.60
CA VAL A 21 13.10 0.15 16.17
C VAL A 21 12.64 1.45 15.56
N LEU A 22 13.20 1.81 14.42
CA LEU A 22 12.75 2.92 13.57
C LEU A 22 12.18 2.36 12.26
N ILE A 23 10.90 2.60 12.00
CA ILE A 23 10.20 2.19 10.78
C ILE A 23 9.92 3.44 9.96
N CYS A 24 10.52 3.54 8.77
CA CYS A 24 10.30 4.63 7.85
C CYS A 24 9.25 4.23 6.81
N GLY A 25 8.04 4.80 6.93
CA GLY A 25 6.88 4.53 6.08
C GLY A 25 5.70 3.90 6.83
N ALA A 26 4.52 4.53 6.79
CA ALA A 26 3.31 4.17 7.51
C ALA A 26 2.18 3.70 6.56
N SER A 27 2.52 2.80 5.62
CA SER A 27 1.55 2.15 4.73
C SER A 27 1.61 0.63 4.93
N PHE A 28 1.12 -0.16 3.99
CA PHE A 28 0.95 -1.61 4.09
C PHE A 28 2.15 -2.36 4.67
N ALA A 29 3.37 -2.07 4.20
CA ALA A 29 4.57 -2.78 4.63
C ALA A 29 5.03 -2.34 6.04
N GLY A 30 5.14 -1.05 6.30
CA GLY A 30 5.62 -0.53 7.59
C GLY A 30 4.67 -0.86 8.74
N LEU A 31 3.36 -0.73 8.52
CA LEU A 31 2.35 -1.12 9.51
C LEU A 31 2.34 -2.65 9.74
N ALA A 32 2.58 -3.46 8.69
CA ALA A 32 2.72 -4.91 8.85
C ALA A 32 3.97 -5.31 9.63
N VAL A 33 5.08 -4.56 9.50
CA VAL A 33 6.28 -4.73 10.35
C VAL A 33 5.94 -4.41 11.80
N ALA A 34 5.36 -3.24 12.04
CA ALA A 34 5.05 -2.77 13.41
C ALA A 34 4.09 -3.72 14.14
N ARG A 35 3.13 -4.30 13.42
CA ARG A 35 2.16 -5.27 13.94
C ARG A 35 2.81 -6.49 14.62
N GLU A 36 3.97 -6.90 14.20
CA GLU A 36 4.67 -8.08 14.77
C GLU A 36 5.54 -7.72 15.99
N LEU A 37 5.77 -6.43 16.27
CA LEU A 37 6.61 -5.98 17.40
C LEU A 37 5.84 -5.99 18.72
N ARG A 38 6.52 -6.37 19.80
CA ARG A 38 5.99 -6.42 21.16
C ARG A 38 7.04 -5.99 22.16
N GLY A 39 6.63 -5.18 23.16
CA GLY A 39 7.50 -4.80 24.26
C GLY A 39 8.70 -3.92 23.90
N ALA A 40 8.77 -3.45 22.66
CA ALA A 40 9.82 -2.57 22.16
C ALA A 40 9.31 -1.15 22.02
N ARG A 41 10.18 -0.19 22.21
CA ARG A 41 9.92 1.21 21.89
C ARG A 41 10.19 1.44 20.41
N ALA A 42 9.14 1.37 19.60
CA ALA A 42 9.21 1.56 18.16
C ALA A 42 8.64 2.91 17.74
N LEU A 43 9.30 3.57 16.78
CA LEU A 43 8.83 4.78 16.12
C LEU A 43 8.55 4.51 14.66
N ILE A 44 7.36 4.87 14.21
CA ILE A 44 6.99 4.91 12.78
C ILE A 44 7.05 6.38 12.34
N VAL A 45 7.73 6.66 11.23
CA VAL A 45 7.74 8.00 10.63
C VAL A 45 7.28 7.95 9.18
N ASP A 46 6.38 8.85 8.82
CA ASP A 46 5.96 9.07 7.43
C ASP A 46 5.73 10.57 7.19
N ARG A 47 5.81 11.00 5.94
CA ARG A 47 5.52 12.38 5.55
C ARG A 47 4.02 12.72 5.55
N TYR A 48 3.16 11.72 5.66
CA TYR A 48 1.70 11.81 5.69
C TYR A 48 1.17 11.16 6.95
N GLU A 49 -0.01 11.56 7.42
CA GLU A 49 -0.72 10.84 8.46
C GLU A 49 -1.08 9.42 7.99
N VAL A 50 -1.27 8.51 8.93
CA VAL A 50 -1.67 7.12 8.61
C VAL A 50 -2.97 7.14 7.79
N GLY A 51 -2.95 6.48 6.62
CA GLY A 51 -4.11 6.42 5.75
C GLY A 51 -4.43 7.71 4.96
N GLU A 52 -3.67 8.81 5.13
CA GLU A 52 -3.98 10.09 4.46
C GLU A 52 -3.87 10.00 2.93
N ARG A 53 -2.92 9.19 2.42
CA ARG A 53 -2.65 9.15 0.99
C ARG A 53 -2.73 7.74 0.43
N GLN A 54 -3.80 7.46 -0.24
CA GLN A 54 -3.95 6.26 -1.05
C GLN A 54 -2.93 6.23 -2.19
N THR A 55 -2.33 5.08 -2.45
CA THR A 55 -1.28 4.89 -3.47
C THR A 55 -1.53 3.70 -4.40
N SER A 56 -2.73 3.11 -4.34
CA SER A 56 -3.08 1.84 -4.99
C SER A 56 -4.57 1.80 -5.31
N ALA A 57 -4.96 0.99 -6.29
CA ALA A 57 -6.37 0.69 -6.60
C ALA A 57 -7.12 0.00 -5.45
N CYS A 58 -6.43 -0.37 -4.38
CA CYS A 58 -6.97 -0.89 -3.13
C CYS A 58 -7.90 -2.08 -3.30
N ALA A 59 -7.41 -3.11 -3.99
CA ALA A 59 -8.02 -4.44 -4.06
C ALA A 59 -7.03 -5.52 -3.62
N ALA A 60 -7.50 -6.50 -2.86
CA ALA A 60 -6.70 -7.62 -2.39
C ALA A 60 -7.55 -8.89 -2.21
N PRO A 61 -6.95 -10.09 -2.19
CA PRO A 61 -7.68 -11.31 -1.86
C PRO A 61 -8.38 -11.19 -0.50
N THR A 62 -9.69 -11.44 -0.47
CA THR A 62 -10.53 -11.27 0.71
C THR A 62 -10.02 -12.06 1.92
N GLU A 63 -9.46 -13.25 1.67
CA GLU A 63 -8.89 -14.09 2.72
C GLU A 63 -7.73 -13.41 3.45
N TRP A 64 -6.87 -12.66 2.74
CA TRP A 64 -5.80 -11.88 3.34
C TRP A 64 -6.34 -10.76 4.24
N ILE A 65 -7.33 -10.02 3.76
CA ILE A 65 -7.98 -8.93 4.52
C ILE A 65 -8.58 -9.50 5.83
N ARG A 66 -9.25 -10.66 5.73
CA ARG A 66 -9.84 -11.34 6.90
C ARG A 66 -8.78 -11.91 7.83
N ALA A 67 -7.74 -12.56 7.32
CA ALA A 67 -6.66 -13.15 8.12
C ALA A 67 -5.88 -12.09 8.93
N LEU A 68 -5.84 -10.85 8.47
CA LEU A 68 -5.23 -9.74 9.17
C LEU A 68 -6.21 -8.97 10.08
N GLY A 69 -7.49 -9.36 10.16
CA GLY A 69 -8.49 -8.66 10.97
C GLY A 69 -8.94 -7.32 10.36
N LEU A 70 -8.78 -7.14 9.05
CA LEU A 70 -9.04 -5.89 8.34
C LEU A 70 -10.42 -5.84 7.67
N GLY A 71 -11.31 -6.79 7.99
CA GLY A 71 -12.63 -6.92 7.37
C GLY A 71 -13.51 -5.67 7.46
N GLY A 72 -13.31 -4.85 8.50
CA GLY A 72 -14.04 -3.58 8.66
C GLY A 72 -13.65 -2.47 7.65
N SER A 73 -12.68 -2.73 6.76
CA SER A 73 -12.31 -1.82 5.66
C SER A 73 -12.90 -2.24 4.31
N VAL A 74 -13.47 -3.45 4.19
CA VAL A 74 -14.00 -3.97 2.93
C VAL A 74 -15.16 -3.09 2.45
N LYS A 75 -15.10 -2.71 1.18
CA LYS A 75 -16.18 -2.03 0.47
C LYS A 75 -16.98 -3.05 -0.33
N GLN A 76 -16.40 -3.66 -1.35
CA GLN A 76 -17.10 -4.57 -2.24
C GLN A 76 -16.28 -5.84 -2.48
N THR A 77 -16.97 -6.98 -2.73
CA THR A 77 -16.33 -8.30 -2.90
C THR A 77 -16.75 -8.92 -4.23
N PHE A 78 -15.79 -9.52 -4.93
CA PHE A 78 -15.94 -10.06 -6.28
C PHE A 78 -15.43 -11.50 -6.34
N ASP A 79 -16.13 -12.34 -7.11
CA ASP A 79 -15.77 -13.74 -7.39
C ASP A 79 -15.36 -13.98 -8.84
N ARG A 80 -15.32 -12.93 -9.64
CA ARG A 80 -14.94 -12.98 -11.06
C ARG A 80 -14.16 -11.75 -11.49
N LEU A 81 -13.40 -11.91 -12.57
CA LEU A 81 -12.66 -10.87 -13.25
C LEU A 81 -13.04 -10.86 -14.73
N VAL A 82 -13.43 -9.71 -15.24
CA VAL A 82 -13.76 -9.52 -16.65
C VAL A 82 -12.53 -8.97 -17.36
N VAL A 83 -12.12 -9.62 -18.45
CA VAL A 83 -10.94 -9.21 -19.22
C VAL A 83 -11.34 -8.87 -20.65
N HIS A 84 -11.12 -7.63 -21.02
CA HIS A 84 -11.38 -7.06 -22.33
C HIS A 84 -10.12 -7.09 -23.19
N THR A 85 -10.30 -7.44 -24.46
CA THR A 85 -9.28 -7.36 -25.51
C THR A 85 -9.91 -6.73 -26.76
N PRO A 86 -9.16 -6.21 -27.74
CA PRO A 86 -9.69 -5.69 -29.00
C PRO A 86 -10.57 -6.68 -29.78
N HIS A 87 -10.46 -7.98 -29.47
CA HIS A 87 -11.17 -9.04 -30.19
C HIS A 87 -12.25 -9.73 -29.35
N GLY A 88 -12.63 -9.16 -28.21
CA GLY A 88 -13.73 -9.63 -27.36
C GLY A 88 -13.35 -9.79 -25.89
N THR A 89 -14.37 -10.03 -25.10
CA THR A 89 -14.35 -10.12 -23.65
C THR A 89 -14.37 -11.56 -23.16
N SER A 90 -13.78 -11.81 -22.00
CA SER A 90 -13.83 -13.10 -21.30
C SER A 90 -13.97 -12.88 -19.80
N THR A 91 -14.86 -13.66 -19.18
CA THR A 91 -15.04 -13.68 -17.73
C THR A 91 -14.21 -14.82 -17.13
N TRP A 92 -13.39 -14.51 -16.14
CA TRP A 92 -12.60 -15.47 -15.40
C TRP A 92 -13.23 -15.73 -14.03
N PRO A 93 -13.75 -16.92 -13.76
CA PRO A 93 -14.20 -17.25 -12.42
C PRO A 93 -12.97 -17.33 -11.51
N LEU A 94 -12.98 -16.58 -10.42
CA LEU A 94 -11.92 -16.62 -9.44
C LEU A 94 -12.16 -17.78 -8.47
N PRO A 95 -11.15 -18.57 -8.13
CA PRO A 95 -11.28 -19.66 -7.16
C PRO A 95 -11.30 -19.16 -5.70
N PHE A 96 -11.30 -17.86 -5.50
CA PHE A 96 -11.35 -17.10 -4.24
C PHE A 96 -11.96 -15.74 -4.55
N THR A 97 -12.32 -15.00 -3.52
CA THR A 97 -12.83 -13.64 -3.71
C THR A 97 -11.72 -12.60 -3.59
N PHE A 98 -11.84 -11.51 -4.38
CA PHE A 98 -11.13 -10.26 -4.19
C PHE A 98 -12.07 -9.23 -3.58
N SER A 99 -11.56 -8.37 -2.72
CA SER A 99 -12.31 -7.25 -2.18
C SER A 99 -11.58 -5.94 -2.44
N THR A 100 -12.34 -4.95 -2.88
CA THR A 100 -11.93 -3.54 -2.77
C THR A 100 -12.14 -3.07 -1.34
N PHE A 101 -11.36 -2.10 -0.90
CA PHE A 101 -11.42 -1.62 0.48
C PHE A 101 -11.16 -0.12 0.58
N ASP A 102 -11.60 0.46 1.70
CA ASP A 102 -11.29 1.82 2.12
C ASP A 102 -9.85 1.88 2.64
N TYR A 103 -8.98 2.63 1.95
CA TYR A 103 -7.56 2.71 2.28
C TYR A 103 -7.28 3.36 3.64
N PRO A 104 -7.86 4.53 3.97
CA PRO A 104 -7.74 5.12 5.29
C PRO A 104 -8.14 4.15 6.40
N ARG A 105 -9.32 3.52 6.26
CA ARG A 105 -9.82 2.60 7.26
C ARG A 105 -8.96 1.36 7.43
N LEU A 106 -8.42 0.82 6.33
CA LEU A 106 -7.51 -0.33 6.40
C LEU A 106 -6.22 0.03 7.13
N CYS A 107 -5.62 1.18 6.83
CA CYS A 107 -4.41 1.64 7.50
C CYS A 107 -4.66 1.91 8.99
N GLU A 108 -5.80 2.52 9.36
CA GLU A 108 -6.22 2.69 10.76
C GLU A 108 -6.30 1.34 11.48
N LEU A 109 -6.97 0.34 10.88
CA LEU A 109 -7.10 -0.99 11.45
C LEU A 109 -5.77 -1.72 11.61
N LEU A 110 -4.80 -1.48 10.74
CA LEU A 110 -3.44 -2.01 10.89
C LEU A 110 -2.68 -1.28 11.99
N ASP A 111 -2.83 0.04 12.06
CA ASP A 111 -2.20 0.88 13.08
C ASP A 111 -2.73 0.54 14.49
N ASP A 112 -4.02 0.29 14.62
CA ASP A 112 -4.66 -0.16 15.87
C ASP A 112 -4.10 -1.52 16.37
N GLN A 113 -3.36 -2.28 15.56
CA GLN A 113 -2.80 -3.58 15.91
C GLN A 113 -1.37 -3.52 16.46
N ASN A 114 -0.76 -2.33 16.56
CA ASN A 114 0.59 -2.13 17.08
C ASN A 114 0.62 -1.07 18.19
N ASP A 115 1.72 -1.03 18.93
CA ASP A 115 1.94 -0.07 20.02
C ASP A 115 3.05 0.96 19.69
N ALA A 116 3.50 1.02 18.42
CA ALA A 116 4.52 1.95 17.99
C ALA A 116 4.05 3.42 18.09
N GLU A 117 4.96 4.30 18.45
CA GLU A 117 4.74 5.75 18.36
C GLU A 117 4.70 6.13 16.87
N PHE A 118 3.81 7.06 16.48
CA PHE A 118 3.74 7.57 15.11
C PHE A 118 4.00 9.07 15.07
N GLU A 119 4.88 9.49 14.14
CA GLU A 119 5.18 10.90 13.91
C GLU A 119 5.24 11.24 12.41
N THR A 120 4.65 12.38 12.06
CA THR A 120 4.78 12.89 10.69
C THR A 120 6.15 13.53 10.49
N ALA A 121 7.00 12.90 9.68
CA ALA A 121 8.29 13.46 9.27
C ALA A 121 8.66 12.95 7.87
N LYS A 122 9.27 13.81 7.06
CA LYS A 122 9.78 13.42 5.75
C LYS A 122 11.22 12.92 5.90
N VAL A 123 11.43 11.64 5.67
CA VAL A 123 12.76 11.04 5.59
C VAL A 123 13.43 11.45 4.28
N ASN A 124 14.66 11.94 4.37
CA ASN A 124 15.43 12.45 3.24
C ASN A 124 16.61 11.54 2.83
N GLY A 125 17.06 10.65 3.71
CA GLY A 125 18.19 9.74 3.50
C GLY A 125 18.81 9.29 4.81
N ARG A 126 20.02 8.75 4.75
CA ARG A 126 20.79 8.35 5.94
C ARG A 126 22.29 8.56 5.77
N SER A 127 22.99 8.61 6.90
CA SER A 127 24.44 8.50 7.01
C SER A 127 24.77 7.42 8.05
N GLY A 128 25.32 6.28 7.61
CA GLY A 128 25.48 5.12 8.47
C GLY A 128 24.16 4.63 9.06
N GLN A 129 24.02 4.68 10.38
CA GLN A 129 22.80 4.30 11.12
C GLN A 129 21.93 5.52 11.50
N THR A 130 22.31 6.72 11.08
CA THR A 130 21.54 7.94 11.32
C THR A 130 20.62 8.21 10.15
N VAL A 131 19.32 8.25 10.39
CA VAL A 131 18.28 8.59 9.42
C VAL A 131 17.99 10.09 9.50
N HIS A 132 18.12 10.78 8.39
CA HIS A 132 17.89 12.24 8.30
C HIS A 132 16.44 12.52 7.93
N SER A 133 15.77 13.35 8.72
CA SER A 133 14.40 13.80 8.46
C SER A 133 14.32 15.34 8.41
N ASP A 134 13.18 15.85 7.97
CA ASP A 134 12.87 17.28 8.03
C ASP A 134 12.51 17.76 9.45
N ARG A 135 12.57 16.86 10.45
CA ARG A 135 12.37 17.16 11.87
C ARG A 135 13.56 16.68 12.75
N GLY A 136 14.75 16.55 12.16
CA GLY A 136 15.96 16.14 12.84
C GLY A 136 16.42 14.74 12.50
N ASP A 137 17.53 14.37 13.11
CA ASP A 137 18.17 13.08 12.93
C ASP A 137 17.62 12.05 13.90
N LEU A 138 17.41 10.84 13.41
CA LEU A 138 16.86 9.71 14.16
C LEU A 138 17.83 8.55 14.12
N THR A 139 18.01 7.86 15.25
CA THR A 139 18.83 6.67 15.36
C THR A 139 18.09 5.55 16.06
N ALA A 140 18.29 4.32 15.62
CA ALA A 140 17.82 3.12 16.30
C ALA A 140 18.74 1.94 15.98
N PRO A 141 18.88 0.94 16.86
CA PRO A 141 19.60 -0.30 16.55
C PRO A 141 19.01 -1.05 15.35
N LEU A 142 17.69 -1.00 15.17
CA LEU A 142 16.97 -1.67 14.09
C LEU A 142 16.22 -0.63 13.24
N ILE A 143 16.52 -0.60 11.95
CA ILE A 143 15.97 0.39 11.02
C ILE A 143 15.33 -0.32 9.84
N VAL A 144 14.09 0.09 9.47
CA VAL A 144 13.33 -0.42 8.34
C VAL A 144 13.03 0.70 7.35
N ASP A 145 13.37 0.49 6.08
CA ASP A 145 12.89 1.31 4.96
C ASP A 145 11.63 0.66 4.35
N ALA A 146 10.47 1.26 4.59
CA ALA A 146 9.19 0.97 3.98
C ALA A 146 8.62 2.20 3.21
N LEU A 147 9.54 3.09 2.74
CA LEU A 147 9.20 4.37 2.07
C LEU A 147 8.80 4.22 0.60
N GLY A 148 8.60 2.98 0.16
CA GLY A 148 8.11 2.69 -1.18
C GLY A 148 9.22 2.66 -2.24
N TRP A 149 8.84 2.78 -3.50
CA TRP A 149 9.69 2.51 -4.66
C TRP A 149 11.04 3.24 -4.69
N ARG A 150 11.13 4.41 -4.04
CA ARG A 150 12.36 5.23 -4.01
C ARG A 150 13.49 4.61 -3.22
N ARG A 151 13.20 3.72 -2.26
CA ARG A 151 14.21 3.07 -1.42
C ARG A 151 15.17 4.10 -0.80
N VAL A 152 14.61 5.03 -0.04
CA VAL A 152 15.28 6.28 0.37
C VAL A 152 16.52 6.04 1.22
N LEU A 153 16.53 4.95 2.01
CA LEU A 153 17.67 4.62 2.89
C LEU A 153 18.75 3.76 2.21
N ALA A 154 18.58 3.39 0.93
CA ALA A 154 19.68 2.76 0.18
C ALA A 154 20.68 3.81 -0.29
N GLY A 155 21.96 3.45 -0.30
CA GLY A 155 23.02 4.35 -0.75
C GLY A 155 23.05 4.63 -2.27
N THR A 156 22.23 3.93 -3.06
CA THR A 156 22.22 4.03 -4.53
C THR A 156 20.92 4.69 -5.00
N GLY A 157 21.03 5.69 -5.88
CA GLY A 157 19.88 6.36 -6.48
C GLY A 157 19.06 5.38 -7.35
N TYR A 158 17.79 5.19 -7.01
CA TYR A 158 16.83 4.38 -7.75
C TYR A 158 15.74 5.29 -8.28
N GLN A 159 15.96 5.86 -9.47
CA GLN A 159 15.10 6.88 -10.05
C GLN A 159 14.69 6.53 -11.49
N PRO A 160 13.43 6.81 -11.90
CA PRO A 160 13.05 6.75 -13.31
C PRO A 160 13.82 7.80 -14.13
N PRO A 161 14.00 7.61 -15.46
CA PRO A 161 13.40 6.54 -16.26
C PRO A 161 14.22 5.24 -16.32
N ASP A 162 15.40 5.19 -15.71
CA ASP A 162 16.36 4.09 -15.90
C ASP A 162 16.15 2.93 -14.91
N ALA A 163 15.44 3.19 -13.81
CA ALA A 163 15.07 2.16 -12.85
C ALA A 163 14.04 1.17 -13.46
N PRO A 164 14.10 -0.14 -13.12
CA PRO A 164 13.12 -1.12 -13.58
C PRO A 164 11.78 -0.94 -12.86
N LEU A 165 11.03 0.06 -13.29
CA LEU A 165 9.74 0.49 -12.77
C LEU A 165 8.64 0.36 -13.82
N SER A 166 7.43 0.06 -13.37
CA SER A 166 6.19 0.33 -14.08
C SER A 166 5.60 1.66 -13.58
N ARG A 167 4.65 2.21 -14.31
CA ARG A 167 3.96 3.45 -13.96
C ARG A 167 2.47 3.24 -14.00
N GLY A 168 1.74 3.64 -12.96
CA GLY A 168 0.29 3.59 -12.88
C GLY A 168 -0.30 4.96 -12.58
N LEU A 169 -1.47 5.24 -13.16
CA LEU A 169 -2.32 6.37 -12.82
C LEU A 169 -3.77 5.91 -12.83
N GLU A 170 -4.54 6.40 -11.91
CA GLU A 170 -5.98 6.15 -11.84
C GLU A 170 -6.75 7.44 -11.50
N VAL A 171 -8.03 7.41 -11.81
CA VAL A 171 -9.04 8.43 -11.45
C VAL A 171 -10.13 7.75 -10.63
N HIS A 172 -10.81 8.54 -9.81
CA HIS A 172 -11.78 8.04 -8.85
C HIS A 172 -13.13 8.76 -9.02
N PRO A 173 -13.86 8.59 -10.14
CA PRO A 173 -15.22 9.11 -10.26
C PRO A 173 -16.17 8.47 -9.24
N ASN A 174 -17.28 9.14 -8.95
CA ASN A 174 -18.39 8.51 -8.28
C ASN A 174 -19.09 7.61 -9.29
N GLY A 175 -19.41 6.40 -8.89
CA GLY A 175 -20.02 5.42 -9.78
C GLY A 175 -20.06 4.06 -9.11
N SER A 176 -20.69 3.10 -9.74
CA SER A 176 -20.82 1.73 -9.23
C SER A 176 -20.59 0.71 -10.34
N GLY A 177 -20.24 -0.50 -9.98
CA GLY A 177 -20.05 -1.60 -10.93
C GLY A 177 -20.18 -2.96 -10.26
N GLY A 178 -20.41 -3.99 -11.06
CA GLY A 178 -20.61 -5.36 -10.57
C GLY A 178 -19.36 -6.25 -10.64
N ASP A 179 -18.35 -5.86 -11.38
CA ASP A 179 -17.21 -6.69 -11.69
C ASP A 179 -15.88 -5.95 -11.55
N LEU A 180 -14.83 -6.69 -11.27
CA LEU A 180 -13.48 -6.22 -11.53
C LEU A 180 -13.21 -6.36 -13.02
N GLU A 181 -12.73 -5.30 -13.66
CA GLU A 181 -12.51 -5.28 -15.11
C GLU A 181 -11.07 -4.91 -15.46
N LEU A 182 -10.51 -5.59 -16.48
CA LEU A 182 -9.19 -5.31 -17.03
C LEU A 182 -9.26 -5.15 -18.56
N TRP A 183 -8.50 -4.21 -19.09
CA TRP A 183 -8.33 -3.98 -20.54
C TRP A 183 -6.89 -4.30 -20.95
N ILE A 184 -6.69 -5.39 -21.68
CA ILE A 184 -5.41 -5.70 -22.32
C ILE A 184 -5.52 -5.25 -23.77
N ASP A 185 -5.39 -3.94 -23.98
CA ASP A 185 -5.58 -3.29 -25.26
C ASP A 185 -4.47 -2.27 -25.54
N ARG A 186 -3.77 -2.46 -26.66
CA ARG A 186 -2.68 -1.58 -27.06
C ARG A 186 -3.13 -0.18 -27.50
N SER A 187 -4.42 0.01 -27.74
CA SER A 187 -4.98 1.34 -28.03
C SER A 187 -4.88 2.25 -26.81
N TYR A 188 -4.99 1.73 -25.58
CA TYR A 188 -4.73 2.48 -24.35
C TYR A 188 -3.25 2.50 -23.99
N VAL A 189 -2.59 1.36 -23.99
CA VAL A 189 -1.20 1.24 -23.56
C VAL A 189 -0.47 0.14 -24.34
N PRO A 190 0.65 0.46 -25.02
CA PRO A 190 1.39 -0.52 -25.83
C PRO A 190 1.89 -1.73 -25.02
N ALA A 191 2.29 -1.51 -23.76
CA ALA A 191 2.79 -2.53 -22.86
C ALA A 191 2.26 -2.26 -21.44
N GLY A 192 1.17 -2.91 -21.09
CA GLY A 192 0.47 -2.69 -19.83
C GLY A 192 -0.99 -3.14 -19.90
N TYR A 193 -1.83 -2.54 -19.08
CA TYR A 193 -3.27 -2.78 -19.07
C TYR A 193 -4.02 -1.60 -18.41
N GLY A 194 -5.32 -1.49 -18.71
CA GLY A 194 -6.27 -0.65 -17.99
C GLY A 194 -7.07 -1.46 -16.98
N TRP A 195 -7.68 -0.79 -16.04
CA TRP A 195 -8.60 -1.40 -15.06
C TRP A 195 -9.76 -0.49 -14.70
N SER A 196 -10.85 -1.09 -14.25
CA SER A 196 -11.94 -0.45 -13.52
C SER A 196 -12.33 -1.34 -12.34
N PHE A 197 -12.14 -0.85 -11.12
CA PHE A 197 -12.41 -1.58 -9.88
C PHE A 197 -13.44 -0.82 -9.07
N PRO A 198 -14.68 -1.33 -9.00
CA PRO A 198 -15.73 -0.72 -8.18
C PRO A 198 -15.43 -0.84 -6.68
N ALA A 199 -15.81 0.20 -5.94
CA ALA A 199 -15.66 0.27 -4.50
C ALA A 199 -16.87 0.98 -3.89
N ASP A 200 -18.04 0.32 -3.92
CA ASP A 200 -19.38 0.80 -3.59
C ASP A 200 -19.81 1.96 -4.49
N ASP A 201 -19.67 3.19 -4.00
CA ASP A 201 -20.06 4.44 -4.66
C ASP A 201 -18.92 5.13 -5.45
N GLU A 202 -17.78 4.46 -5.58
CA GLU A 202 -16.59 4.94 -6.27
C GLU A 202 -16.10 3.91 -7.29
N LEU A 203 -15.70 4.39 -8.47
CA LEU A 203 -14.94 3.59 -9.43
C LEU A 203 -13.45 3.98 -9.37
N ARG A 204 -12.57 3.02 -9.52
CA ARG A 204 -11.12 3.21 -9.60
C ARG A 204 -10.67 2.81 -10.98
N ILE A 205 -10.63 3.78 -11.89
CA ILE A 205 -10.34 3.57 -13.30
C ILE A 205 -8.92 4.01 -13.58
N GLY A 206 -8.10 3.13 -14.14
CA GLY A 206 -6.70 3.48 -14.35
C GLY A 206 -6.04 2.74 -15.50
N VAL A 207 -4.84 3.23 -15.85
CA VAL A 207 -3.95 2.60 -16.82
C VAL A 207 -2.55 2.47 -16.21
N GLY A 208 -1.99 1.28 -16.37
CA GLY A 208 -0.62 0.97 -15.98
C GLY A 208 0.26 0.65 -17.18
N SER A 209 1.45 1.23 -17.25
CA SER A 209 2.46 0.92 -18.25
C SER A 209 3.64 0.17 -17.65
N PHE A 210 4.08 -0.90 -18.28
CA PHE A 210 5.32 -1.60 -17.97
C PHE A 210 6.58 -0.86 -18.46
N ASP A 211 6.39 0.17 -19.32
CA ASP A 211 7.45 1.08 -19.73
C ASP A 211 7.35 2.37 -18.91
N PRO A 212 8.36 2.71 -18.09
CA PRO A 212 8.35 3.92 -17.27
C PRO A 212 8.35 5.22 -18.08
N ARG A 213 8.75 5.17 -19.38
CA ARG A 213 8.79 6.32 -20.28
C ARG A 213 7.42 6.66 -20.88
N PHE A 214 6.51 5.67 -20.90
CA PHE A 214 5.18 5.87 -21.46
C PHE A 214 4.27 6.67 -20.48
N HIS A 215 3.71 7.77 -20.95
CA HIS A 215 2.83 8.62 -20.18
C HIS A 215 1.40 8.06 -20.14
N VAL A 216 0.92 7.76 -18.93
CA VAL A 216 -0.36 7.07 -18.71
C VAL A 216 -1.55 8.02 -18.45
N LYS A 217 -1.34 9.34 -18.38
CA LYS A 217 -2.41 10.30 -18.06
C LYS A 217 -3.49 10.31 -19.12
N GLU A 218 -3.12 10.56 -20.37
CA GLU A 218 -4.07 10.62 -21.49
C GLU A 218 -4.80 9.27 -21.68
N PRO A 219 -4.10 8.10 -21.71
CA PRO A 219 -4.79 6.81 -21.73
C PRO A 219 -5.77 6.58 -20.58
N THR A 220 -5.46 7.05 -19.38
CA THR A 220 -6.36 6.92 -18.22
C THR A 220 -7.62 7.77 -18.40
N VAL A 221 -7.47 9.03 -18.85
CA VAL A 221 -8.61 9.90 -19.16
C VAL A 221 -9.48 9.26 -20.24
N ARG A 222 -8.87 8.78 -21.34
CA ARG A 222 -9.60 8.15 -22.43
C ARG A 222 -10.34 6.89 -21.97
N LEU A 223 -9.75 6.05 -21.12
CA LEU A 223 -10.46 4.89 -20.59
C LEU A 223 -11.65 5.30 -19.72
N ALA A 224 -11.52 6.34 -18.91
CA ALA A 224 -12.64 6.88 -18.14
C ALA A 224 -13.75 7.43 -19.06
N ASP A 225 -13.39 8.22 -20.06
CA ASP A 225 -14.33 8.76 -21.08
C ASP A 225 -15.05 7.64 -21.83
N ASP A 226 -14.34 6.58 -22.25
CA ASP A 226 -14.93 5.43 -22.94
C ASP A 226 -15.91 4.63 -22.05
N LEU A 227 -15.75 4.74 -20.72
CA LEU A 227 -16.68 4.18 -19.73
C LEU A 227 -17.81 5.15 -19.33
N GLY A 228 -17.80 6.38 -19.86
CA GLY A 228 -18.79 7.42 -19.54
C GLY A 228 -18.57 8.09 -18.19
N GLU A 229 -17.32 8.05 -17.67
CA GLU A 229 -16.96 8.50 -16.32
C GLU A 229 -16.04 9.72 -16.35
N ASP A 230 -16.18 10.60 -15.36
CA ASP A 230 -15.35 11.79 -15.22
C ASP A 230 -13.93 11.46 -14.74
N ALA A 231 -12.91 12.00 -15.40
CA ALA A 231 -11.53 11.86 -14.97
C ALA A 231 -11.19 12.80 -13.81
N VAL A 232 -11.56 12.44 -12.59
CA VAL A 232 -11.41 13.22 -11.38
C VAL A 232 -10.57 12.51 -10.31
N ARG A 233 -10.09 13.24 -9.30
CA ARG A 233 -9.37 12.69 -8.14
C ARG A 233 -8.19 11.79 -8.53
N TYR A 234 -7.28 12.34 -9.32
CA TYR A 234 -6.11 11.63 -9.83
C TYR A 234 -5.20 11.10 -8.73
N GLN A 235 -4.78 9.87 -8.90
CA GLN A 235 -3.76 9.25 -8.08
C GLN A 235 -2.85 8.37 -8.94
N GLY A 236 -1.58 8.33 -8.62
CA GLY A 236 -0.63 7.52 -9.37
C GLY A 236 0.67 7.29 -8.63
N ASN A 237 1.35 6.21 -9.01
CA ASN A 237 2.62 5.85 -8.42
C ASN A 237 3.52 5.11 -9.42
N TRP A 238 4.81 5.05 -9.07
CA TRP A 238 5.76 4.14 -9.67
C TRP A 238 5.71 2.81 -8.95
N ILE A 239 5.87 1.72 -9.69
CA ILE A 239 5.72 0.36 -9.21
C ILE A 239 6.99 -0.41 -9.55
N PRO A 240 7.80 -0.84 -8.56
CA PRO A 240 8.98 -1.65 -8.82
C PRO A 240 8.57 -3.03 -9.35
N HIS A 241 9.27 -3.54 -10.35
CA HIS A 241 8.98 -4.87 -10.90
C HIS A 241 10.16 -5.85 -10.80
N ARG A 242 11.06 -5.62 -9.84
CA ARG A 242 12.13 -6.54 -9.47
C ARG A 242 12.34 -6.57 -7.98
N ILE A 243 12.57 -7.76 -7.43
CA ILE A 243 13.10 -7.88 -6.08
C ILE A 243 14.50 -7.28 -6.03
N ARG A 244 14.69 -6.39 -5.05
CA ARG A 244 15.94 -5.80 -4.62
C ARG A 244 16.42 -6.46 -3.34
N PRO A 245 17.69 -6.31 -2.91
CA PRO A 245 18.12 -6.81 -1.61
C PRO A 245 17.19 -6.34 -0.49
N ALA A 246 16.60 -7.27 0.26
CA ALA A 246 15.71 -6.94 1.37
C ALA A 246 16.48 -6.58 2.66
N ALA A 247 17.80 -6.80 2.65
CA ALA A 247 18.73 -6.38 3.69
C ALA A 247 20.02 -5.86 3.04
N GLU A 248 20.45 -4.65 3.39
CA GLU A 248 21.62 -3.99 2.83
C GLU A 248 22.14 -2.97 3.83
N ASP A 249 23.46 -2.92 4.06
CA ASP A 249 24.15 -1.97 4.95
C ASP A 249 23.51 -1.82 6.34
N GLY A 250 23.02 -2.92 6.90
CA GLY A 250 22.39 -2.95 8.21
C GLY A 250 20.95 -2.44 8.26
N ILE A 251 20.31 -2.17 7.12
CA ILE A 251 18.92 -1.72 7.00
C ILE A 251 18.06 -2.87 6.48
N PHE A 252 16.86 -3.01 7.03
CA PHE A 252 15.81 -3.87 6.49
C PHE A 252 14.96 -3.09 5.49
N PHE A 253 14.61 -3.70 4.37
CA PHE A 253 13.77 -3.09 3.34
C PHE A 253 12.49 -3.92 3.15
N ALA A 254 11.32 -3.29 3.23
CA ALA A 254 10.03 -3.96 3.11
C ALA A 254 9.11 -3.28 2.09
N GLY A 255 8.19 -4.04 1.49
CA GLY A 255 7.29 -3.54 0.46
C GLY A 255 8.04 -3.12 -0.81
N ASP A 256 7.61 -2.04 -1.43
CA ASP A 256 8.21 -1.53 -2.67
C ASP A 256 9.68 -1.13 -2.50
N SER A 257 10.12 -0.80 -1.29
CA SER A 257 11.55 -0.54 -1.01
C SER A 257 12.43 -1.75 -1.28
N ALA A 258 11.91 -2.97 -1.10
CA ALA A 258 12.57 -4.21 -1.48
C ALA A 258 12.08 -4.78 -2.83
N GLY A 259 11.27 -4.03 -3.57
CA GLY A 259 10.71 -4.50 -4.84
C GLY A 259 9.69 -5.63 -4.67
N HIS A 260 8.99 -5.69 -3.54
CA HIS A 260 8.00 -6.71 -3.22
C HIS A 260 6.65 -6.47 -3.90
N CYS A 261 6.64 -5.96 -5.12
CA CYS A 261 5.46 -5.86 -5.96
C CYS A 261 5.55 -6.87 -7.10
N LEU A 262 4.52 -7.70 -7.27
CA LEU A 262 4.53 -8.74 -8.30
C LEU A 262 4.52 -8.09 -9.69
N PRO A 263 5.47 -8.42 -10.57
CA PRO A 263 5.40 -8.02 -11.97
C PRO A 263 4.12 -8.54 -12.63
N LEU A 264 3.79 -8.04 -13.81
CA LEU A 264 2.62 -8.39 -14.61
C LEU A 264 1.28 -7.94 -14.00
N THR A 265 1.03 -8.21 -12.73
CA THR A 265 -0.23 -7.87 -12.04
C THR A 265 -0.15 -6.57 -11.25
N ALA A 266 1.05 -6.05 -11.03
CA ALA A 266 1.31 -4.89 -10.15
C ALA A 266 0.72 -5.04 -8.73
N GLU A 267 0.52 -6.29 -8.27
CA GLU A 267 0.01 -6.56 -6.93
C GLU A 267 1.12 -6.39 -5.89
N GLY A 268 1.08 -5.28 -5.17
CA GLY A 268 2.01 -4.93 -4.11
C GLY A 268 1.44 -5.06 -2.69
N ILE A 269 0.13 -5.07 -2.52
CA ILE A 269 -0.53 -4.99 -1.20
C ILE A 269 -0.30 -6.27 -0.40
N ARG A 270 -0.72 -7.42 -0.93
CA ARG A 270 -0.59 -8.72 -0.29
C ARG A 270 0.87 -9.08 -0.01
N THR A 271 1.74 -8.78 -0.97
CA THR A 271 3.18 -9.03 -0.81
C THR A 271 3.82 -8.07 0.18
N ALA A 272 3.38 -6.80 0.28
CA ALA A 272 3.84 -5.89 1.32
C ALA A 272 3.51 -6.42 2.72
N TRP A 273 2.31 -6.96 2.93
CA TRP A 273 1.95 -7.61 4.19
C TRP A 273 2.79 -8.85 4.45
N TYR A 274 2.93 -9.73 3.46
CA TYR A 274 3.67 -10.99 3.60
C TYR A 274 5.13 -10.77 4.01
N PHE A 275 5.83 -9.93 3.28
CA PHE A 275 7.23 -9.64 3.57
C PHE A 275 7.39 -8.70 4.77
N GLY A 276 6.45 -7.79 5.01
CA GLY A 276 6.43 -6.92 6.19
C GLY A 276 6.28 -7.72 7.49
N ILE A 277 5.37 -8.67 7.54
CA ILE A 277 5.17 -9.58 8.68
C ILE A 277 6.46 -10.36 8.97
N GLU A 278 7.11 -10.93 7.95
CA GLU A 278 8.34 -11.67 8.18
C GLU A 278 9.49 -10.76 8.62
N CYS A 279 9.60 -9.55 8.07
CA CYS A 279 10.53 -8.53 8.55
C CYS A 279 10.30 -8.25 10.05
N GLY A 280 9.08 -7.97 10.45
CA GLY A 280 8.72 -7.71 11.84
C GLY A 280 9.05 -8.87 12.77
N ARG A 281 8.83 -10.11 12.33
CA ARG A 281 9.20 -11.31 13.10
C ARG A 281 10.70 -11.44 13.31
N GLU A 282 11.50 -11.14 12.29
CA GLU A 282 12.97 -11.16 12.44
C GLU A 282 13.45 -10.06 13.38
N LEU A 283 12.84 -8.87 13.32
CA LEU A 283 13.12 -7.80 14.29
C LEU A 283 12.74 -8.22 15.71
N GLN A 284 11.56 -8.84 15.89
CA GLN A 284 11.11 -9.30 17.20
C GLN A 284 12.07 -10.34 17.80
N ARG A 285 12.61 -11.26 16.98
CA ARG A 285 13.62 -12.22 17.46
C ARG A 285 14.89 -11.55 17.98
N VAL A 286 15.28 -10.42 17.37
CA VAL A 286 16.44 -9.64 17.87
C VAL A 286 16.09 -8.98 19.20
N LEU A 287 14.90 -8.39 19.32
CA LEU A 287 14.41 -7.74 20.55
C LEU A 287 14.29 -8.75 21.72
N ASP A 288 13.86 -9.97 21.42
CA ASP A 288 13.79 -11.07 22.39
C ASP A 288 15.15 -11.68 22.75
N GLY A 289 16.25 -11.19 22.16
CA GLY A 289 17.60 -11.75 22.37
C GLY A 289 17.81 -13.15 21.76
N GLN A 290 16.88 -13.62 20.90
CA GLN A 290 16.95 -14.96 20.29
C GLN A 290 17.95 -15.02 19.13
N THR A 291 18.39 -13.86 18.62
CA THR A 291 19.29 -13.78 17.48
C THR A 291 20.01 -12.42 17.44
N THR A 292 21.10 -12.37 16.70
CA THR A 292 21.79 -11.11 16.43
C THR A 292 21.11 -10.34 15.29
N ARG A 293 21.33 -9.02 15.25
CA ARG A 293 20.90 -8.18 14.12
C ARG A 293 21.46 -8.68 12.79
N ALA A 294 22.73 -9.10 12.76
CA ALA A 294 23.38 -9.59 11.55
C ALA A 294 22.70 -10.85 11.01
N ASP A 295 22.38 -11.80 11.91
CA ASP A 295 21.68 -13.03 11.52
C ASP A 295 20.23 -12.75 11.07
N ALA A 296 19.53 -11.82 11.71
CA ALA A 296 18.17 -11.40 11.31
C ALA A 296 18.17 -10.78 9.91
N LEU A 297 19.13 -9.89 9.61
CA LEU A 297 19.31 -9.32 8.27
C LEU A 297 19.57 -10.42 7.22
N ALA A 298 20.46 -11.37 7.53
CA ALA A 298 20.80 -12.47 6.64
C ALA A 298 19.58 -13.37 6.40
N ARG A 299 18.81 -13.74 7.43
CA ARG A 299 17.61 -14.59 7.30
C ARG A 299 16.50 -13.88 6.52
N TYR A 300 16.23 -12.61 6.81
CA TYR A 300 15.22 -11.84 6.08
C TYR A 300 15.60 -11.65 4.62
N GLY A 301 16.88 -11.34 4.34
CA GLY A 301 17.41 -11.28 2.98
C GLY A 301 17.21 -12.60 2.24
N ALA A 302 17.62 -13.72 2.84
CA ALA A 302 17.45 -15.06 2.29
C ALA A 302 15.97 -15.44 2.10
N PHE A 303 15.09 -15.03 3.01
CA PHE A 303 13.63 -15.23 2.87
C PHE A 303 13.10 -14.50 1.63
N SER A 304 13.45 -13.25 1.42
CA SER A 304 13.06 -12.49 0.23
C SER A 304 13.62 -13.14 -1.04
N ASP A 305 14.91 -13.49 -1.04
CA ASP A 305 15.59 -14.06 -2.21
C ASP A 305 15.03 -15.41 -2.66
N ARG A 306 14.51 -16.23 -1.75
CA ARG A 306 13.83 -17.50 -2.11
C ARG A 306 12.60 -17.29 -3.02
N HIS A 307 12.02 -16.09 -3.04
CA HIS A 307 10.90 -15.74 -3.90
C HIS A 307 11.34 -15.17 -5.25
N ARG A 308 12.60 -14.77 -5.39
CA ARG A 308 13.14 -14.08 -6.59
C ARG A 308 12.79 -14.77 -7.88
N TRP A 309 12.90 -16.09 -7.97
CA TRP A 309 12.62 -16.85 -9.20
C TRP A 309 11.15 -16.70 -9.65
N LYS A 310 10.19 -16.59 -8.71
CA LYS A 310 8.77 -16.40 -9.02
C LYS A 310 8.53 -15.02 -9.62
N PHE A 311 9.16 -13.99 -9.06
CA PHE A 311 9.12 -12.63 -9.58
C PHE A 311 9.77 -12.54 -10.97
N GLU A 312 10.91 -13.18 -11.17
CA GLU A 312 11.58 -13.20 -12.47
C GLU A 312 10.74 -13.92 -13.54
N TRP A 313 10.01 -14.99 -13.19
CA TRP A 313 9.06 -15.63 -14.09
C TRP A 313 7.91 -14.70 -14.49
N MET A 314 7.32 -14.00 -13.52
CA MET A 314 6.26 -13.03 -13.80
C MET A 314 6.79 -11.84 -14.61
N LEU A 315 8.01 -11.41 -14.38
CA LEU A 315 8.67 -10.37 -15.18
C LEU A 315 8.91 -10.80 -16.64
N ARG A 316 9.25 -12.08 -16.86
CA ARG A 316 9.33 -12.64 -18.23
C ARG A 316 7.96 -12.63 -18.90
N ALA A 317 6.91 -13.03 -18.19
CA ALA A 317 5.54 -12.95 -18.70
C ALA A 317 5.13 -11.50 -19.00
N GLN A 318 5.42 -10.55 -18.10
CA GLN A 318 5.19 -9.12 -18.30
C GLN A 318 5.84 -8.61 -19.60
N ARG A 319 7.04 -9.06 -19.91
CA ARG A 319 7.77 -8.69 -21.13
C ARG A 319 7.24 -9.39 -22.38
N ALA A 320 6.67 -10.58 -22.23
CA ALA A 320 6.16 -11.39 -23.33
C ALA A 320 4.74 -10.96 -23.77
N VAL A 321 3.85 -10.66 -22.81
CA VAL A 321 2.43 -10.33 -23.09
C VAL A 321 2.27 -9.23 -24.14
N PRO A 322 3.01 -8.12 -24.11
CA PRO A 322 2.88 -7.07 -25.13
C PRO A 322 3.34 -7.50 -26.53
N ARG A 323 4.05 -8.62 -26.66
CA ARG A 323 4.53 -9.15 -27.95
C ARG A 323 3.59 -10.19 -28.55
N VAL A 324 2.63 -10.69 -27.77
CA VAL A 324 1.67 -11.69 -28.25
C VAL A 324 0.73 -11.06 -29.27
N PRO A 325 0.54 -11.66 -30.47
CA PRO A 325 -0.43 -11.15 -31.44
C PRO A 325 -1.83 -11.05 -30.83
N PRO A 326 -2.61 -9.99 -31.13
CA PRO A 326 -3.90 -9.74 -30.48
C PRO A 326 -4.89 -10.90 -30.58
N ARG A 327 -4.96 -11.58 -31.73
CA ARG A 327 -5.84 -12.76 -31.91
C ARG A 327 -5.41 -13.95 -31.05
N LEU A 328 -4.08 -14.15 -30.85
CA LEU A 328 -3.57 -15.20 -29.98
C LEU A 328 -3.81 -14.83 -28.51
N LEU A 329 -3.58 -13.58 -28.13
CA LEU A 329 -3.87 -13.05 -26.82
C LEU A 329 -5.35 -13.30 -26.44
N ARG A 330 -6.28 -13.01 -27.37
CA ARG A 330 -7.72 -13.30 -27.17
C ARG A 330 -7.96 -14.78 -26.86
N ARG A 331 -7.28 -15.71 -27.54
CA ARG A 331 -7.42 -17.16 -27.27
C ARG A 331 -6.89 -17.54 -25.88
N VAL A 332 -5.74 -16.97 -25.48
CA VAL A 332 -5.16 -17.19 -24.15
C VAL A 332 -6.10 -16.65 -23.07
N VAL A 333 -6.60 -15.42 -23.23
CA VAL A 333 -7.55 -14.80 -22.31
C VAL A 333 -8.83 -15.61 -22.21
N ALA A 334 -9.36 -16.12 -23.34
CA ALA A 334 -10.56 -16.96 -23.36
C ALA A 334 -10.31 -18.33 -22.66
N ALA A 335 -9.11 -18.91 -22.83
CA ALA A 335 -8.79 -20.16 -22.18
C ALA A 335 -8.76 -20.02 -20.65
N MET A 336 -8.29 -18.89 -20.13
CA MET A 336 -8.31 -18.59 -18.69
C MET A 336 -9.71 -18.48 -18.10
N GLY A 337 -10.76 -18.26 -18.90
CA GLY A 337 -12.16 -18.34 -18.48
C GLY A 337 -12.63 -19.76 -18.13
N ARG A 338 -11.83 -20.81 -18.45
CA ARG A 338 -12.16 -22.18 -18.07
C ARG A 338 -11.87 -22.41 -16.58
N PRO A 339 -12.85 -22.88 -15.75
CA PRO A 339 -12.71 -22.96 -14.30
C PRO A 339 -11.50 -23.78 -13.83
N ALA A 340 -11.14 -24.85 -14.55
CA ALA A 340 -9.99 -25.68 -14.19
C ALA A 340 -8.66 -24.94 -14.37
N LEU A 341 -8.51 -24.21 -15.49
CA LEU A 341 -7.30 -23.45 -15.78
C LEU A 341 -7.18 -22.23 -14.85
N SER A 342 -8.30 -21.53 -14.62
CA SER A 342 -8.38 -20.41 -13.68
C SER A 342 -7.94 -20.86 -12.28
N ARG A 343 -8.52 -21.96 -11.74
CA ARG A 343 -8.14 -22.52 -10.44
C ARG A 343 -6.66 -22.89 -10.36
N TRP A 344 -6.13 -23.50 -11.41
CA TRP A 344 -4.72 -23.87 -11.46
C TRP A 344 -3.81 -22.64 -11.42
N ALA A 345 -4.07 -21.67 -12.30
CA ALA A 345 -3.25 -20.47 -12.44
C ALA A 345 -3.29 -19.60 -11.17
N PHE A 346 -4.49 -19.29 -10.69
CA PHE A 346 -4.65 -18.47 -9.48
C PHE A 346 -4.21 -19.22 -8.21
N GLY A 347 -4.35 -20.53 -8.15
CA GLY A 347 -3.80 -21.34 -7.05
C GLY A 347 -2.28 -21.25 -6.96
N HIS A 348 -1.56 -21.21 -8.10
CA HIS A 348 -0.11 -20.99 -8.11
C HIS A 348 0.23 -19.53 -7.75
N TYR A 349 -0.52 -18.58 -8.27
CA TYR A 349 -0.35 -17.16 -8.00
C TYR A 349 -0.49 -16.83 -6.50
N LEU A 350 -1.53 -17.34 -5.83
CA LEU A 350 -1.74 -17.09 -4.41
C LEU A 350 -0.66 -17.72 -3.52
N ARG A 351 -0.09 -18.87 -3.91
CA ARG A 351 1.01 -19.51 -3.18
C ARG A 351 2.33 -18.71 -3.22
N ILE A 352 2.43 -17.65 -4.00
CA ILE A 352 3.61 -16.77 -3.96
C ILE A 352 3.74 -16.10 -2.60
N ALA A 353 2.63 -15.61 -2.06
CA ALA A 353 2.55 -15.00 -0.75
C ALA A 353 1.22 -15.46 -0.10
N PRO A 354 1.18 -16.62 0.57
CA PRO A 354 -0.03 -17.13 1.21
C PRO A 354 -0.37 -16.28 2.45
N PRO A 355 -1.65 -16.23 2.86
CA PRO A 355 -2.05 -15.56 4.09
C PRO A 355 -1.36 -16.21 5.29
N PRO A 356 -1.13 -15.46 6.37
CA PRO A 356 -0.56 -16.03 7.58
C PRO A 356 -1.47 -17.14 8.10
N SER A 357 -0.91 -18.36 8.25
CA SER A 357 -1.64 -19.48 8.81
C SER A 357 -2.02 -19.16 10.26
N GLY A 358 -3.33 -19.05 10.51
CA GLY A 358 -4.04 -19.07 11.79
C GLY A 358 -3.32 -18.65 13.07
N GLY A 359 -2.58 -17.54 13.05
CA GLY A 359 -2.18 -16.88 14.28
C GLY A 359 -3.44 -16.36 14.95
N ARG A 360 -3.71 -16.74 16.20
CA ARG A 360 -4.88 -16.31 16.96
C ARG A 360 -5.04 -14.79 16.77
N LEU A 361 -6.13 -14.39 16.13
CA LEU A 361 -6.65 -13.04 16.25
C LEU A 361 -6.83 -12.79 17.75
N ARG A 362 -5.85 -12.19 18.39
CA ARG A 362 -6.05 -11.68 19.75
C ARG A 362 -6.90 -10.44 19.55
N SER A 363 -8.21 -10.60 19.71
CA SER A 363 -9.10 -9.48 19.97
C SER A 363 -8.62 -8.82 21.28
N ARG A 364 -7.75 -7.82 21.17
CA ARG A 364 -7.57 -6.84 22.22
C ARG A 364 -8.83 -5.97 22.19
N VAL A 365 -9.56 -5.93 23.28
CA VAL A 365 -10.41 -4.79 23.61
C VAL A 365 -9.42 -3.62 23.76
N VAL A 366 -9.26 -2.83 22.70
CA VAL A 366 -8.45 -1.61 22.74
C VAL A 366 -9.25 -0.60 23.57
N PRO A 367 -8.73 -0.08 24.70
CA PRO A 367 -9.32 1.09 25.34
C PRO A 367 -9.32 2.24 24.32
N ASP A 368 -10.44 2.95 24.23
CA ASP A 368 -10.62 4.07 23.31
C ASP A 368 -9.51 5.14 23.51
N ARG A 369 -8.45 5.09 22.71
CA ARG A 369 -7.33 6.04 22.74
C ARG A 369 -7.74 7.48 22.36
N ARG A 370 -8.97 7.67 21.82
CA ARG A 370 -9.48 9.02 21.53
C ARG A 370 -9.76 9.83 22.78
N ALA A 371 -10.03 9.17 23.92
CA ALA A 371 -10.26 9.82 25.20
C ALA A 371 -8.98 10.35 25.88
N ALA A 372 -7.80 9.88 25.49
CA ALA A 372 -6.52 10.28 26.10
C ALA A 372 -5.80 11.43 25.38
N ARG A 373 -6.25 11.86 24.20
CA ARG A 373 -5.75 13.07 23.54
C ARG A 373 -6.60 14.25 24.01
N GLY A 374 -6.22 14.78 25.19
CA GLY A 374 -6.91 15.83 25.90
C GLY A 374 -7.33 17.00 25.01
N THR A 375 -8.61 17.35 25.12
CA THR A 375 -9.11 18.67 24.75
C THR A 375 -8.34 19.73 25.56
N PRO A 376 -7.84 20.81 24.97
CA PRO A 376 -7.29 21.90 25.75
C PRO A 376 -8.41 22.56 26.54
N ASP A 377 -8.23 22.61 27.84
CA ASP A 377 -9.04 23.34 28.81
C ASP A 377 -9.30 24.78 28.34
N SER A 378 -10.55 25.09 28.01
CA SER A 378 -11.00 26.47 27.85
C SER A 378 -11.50 26.98 29.22
N ALA A 379 -10.57 27.41 30.04
CA ALA A 379 -10.90 28.22 31.22
C ALA A 379 -11.15 29.66 30.75
N ALA A 380 -12.40 30.02 30.48
CA ALA A 380 -12.83 31.41 30.37
C ALA A 380 -13.88 31.68 31.44
N GLY A 381 -13.46 32.46 32.44
CA GLY A 381 -14.24 32.84 33.60
C GLY A 381 -15.50 33.63 33.27
N THR A 382 -16.57 33.19 33.87
CA THR A 382 -17.85 33.87 33.93
C THR A 382 -17.73 35.14 34.80
N ARG A 383 -17.92 36.31 34.24
CA ARG A 383 -18.29 37.52 34.99
C ARG A 383 -19.72 37.89 34.65
N THR A 384 -20.59 37.64 35.58
CA THR A 384 -21.94 38.19 35.70
C THR A 384 -21.94 39.71 35.76
N ARG A 385 -22.71 40.36 34.89
CA ARG A 385 -23.28 41.69 35.15
C ARG A 385 -24.74 41.69 34.76
N ALA A 386 -25.56 41.81 35.76
CA ALA A 386 -26.96 42.17 35.63
C ALA A 386 -27.09 43.66 35.21
N SER A 387 -28.02 43.94 34.32
CA SER A 387 -28.67 45.26 34.24
C SER A 387 -29.98 45.16 33.47
N THR A 388 -30.99 45.56 34.15
CA THR A 388 -32.39 45.78 33.86
C THR A 388 -32.67 46.76 32.69
N ARG A 389 -33.70 46.50 31.90
CA ARG A 389 -34.91 47.26 31.64
C ARG A 389 -35.46 47.15 30.23
N ALA A 390 -36.75 47.00 30.21
CA ALA A 390 -37.69 46.86 29.10
C ALA A 390 -38.08 48.27 28.48
N PRO A 391 -39.20 48.39 27.71
CA PRO A 391 -39.32 48.21 26.26
C PRO A 391 -39.89 49.48 25.61
N ALA A 392 -39.87 49.61 24.30
CA ALA A 392 -40.87 50.38 23.51
C ALA A 392 -40.68 50.25 21.98
N ARG A 393 -41.71 49.76 21.33
CA ARG A 393 -42.55 50.32 20.26
C ARG A 393 -41.92 50.78 18.90
N ALA A 394 -42.39 50.06 17.91
CA ALA A 394 -43.10 50.49 16.70
C ALA A 394 -42.45 51.55 15.74
N ARG A 395 -42.09 51.18 14.56
CA ARG A 395 -42.82 51.44 13.26
C ARG A 395 -42.21 50.58 12.19
#